data_385f838075d8066c5a84fefe682298d5
#
_entry.id   385f838075d8066c5a84fefe682298d5
#
_cell.length_a   1.000
_cell.length_b   1.000
_cell.length_c   1.000
_cell.angle_alpha   90.00
_cell.angle_beta   90.00
_cell.angle_gamma   90.00
#
_symmetry.space_group_name_H-M   'P 1'
#
loop_
_entity.id
_entity.type
_entity.pdbx_description
1 polymer ?
#
loop_
_entity_poly.entity_id
_entity_poly.type
_entity_poly.pdbx_seq_one_letter_code
_entity_poly.pdbx_strand_id
1 'polypeptide(L)'
;HAIQSNEKLGGQFGQTKNYVYTSIILISVAMVAAVYIWLKDTIWAGHVMEWLNIVIRLMHITFGIAWIGASFYFVFLENALNRTEGVRDELAGNLWAIHGGGFYYLEKYKVAPKQIPKALHWFKYEAYFTWVTGFCLLFVVYYFNASAQLVDKNILDISSMQAITIGVLSLAIAWLIYDLLCKSPLVKNKFLFLITGLIICTAFAVFYSKVFAARAAYIHFGAMLGTIMAA
;
A
#
# COMPACT_ATOMS: atom_id res chain seq x y z
N HIS A 1 14.35 41.73 -7.90
CA HIS A 1 14.98 41.42 -6.60
C HIS A 1 13.97 40.80 -5.57
N ALA A 2 12.72 41.30 -5.44
CA ALA A 2 11.74 40.81 -4.46
C ALA A 2 11.23 39.37 -4.80
N ILE A 3 11.10 39.01 -6.08
CA ILE A 3 10.63 37.66 -6.51
C ILE A 3 11.69 36.59 -6.22
N GLN A 4 12.97 36.90 -6.49
CA GLN A 4 14.08 35.99 -6.21
C GLN A 4 14.33 35.80 -4.70
N SER A 5 14.04 36.81 -3.86
CA SER A 5 14.13 36.64 -2.39
C SER A 5 13.02 35.74 -1.84
N ASN A 6 11.82 35.80 -2.40
CA ASN A 6 10.69 34.96 -1.98
C ASN A 6 10.86 33.50 -2.41
N GLU A 7 11.45 33.21 -3.56
CA GLU A 7 11.79 31.84 -3.97
C GLU A 7 12.87 31.21 -3.11
N LYS A 8 13.91 31.97 -2.72
CA LYS A 8 14.95 31.49 -1.79
C LYS A 8 14.39 31.21 -0.39
N LEU A 9 13.50 32.06 0.12
CA LEU A 9 12.84 31.85 1.40
C LEU A 9 11.92 30.62 1.36
N GLY A 10 11.13 30.44 0.31
CA GLY A 10 10.29 29.25 0.10
C GLY A 10 11.09 27.94 0.04
N GLY A 11 12.25 27.95 -0.61
CA GLY A 11 13.17 26.81 -0.66
C GLY A 11 13.78 26.48 0.70
N GLN A 12 14.18 27.47 1.49
CA GLN A 12 14.70 27.28 2.85
C GLN A 12 13.63 26.72 3.80
N PHE A 13 12.41 27.24 3.76
CA PHE A 13 11.30 26.73 4.59
C PHE A 13 10.92 25.28 4.22
N GLY A 14 10.97 24.92 2.94
CA GLY A 14 10.74 23.54 2.47
C GLY A 14 11.81 22.57 2.98
N GLN A 15 13.08 22.94 2.89
CA GLN A 15 14.19 22.14 3.42
C GLN A 15 14.12 21.97 4.93
N THR A 16 13.84 23.05 5.69
CA THR A 16 13.73 22.99 7.15
C THR A 16 12.61 22.05 7.60
N LYS A 17 11.45 22.08 6.93
CA LYS A 17 10.36 21.12 7.19
C LYS A 17 10.80 19.68 6.97
N ASN A 18 11.49 19.40 5.88
CA ASN A 18 11.98 18.05 5.58
C ASN A 18 12.95 17.55 6.65
N TYR A 19 13.89 18.38 7.11
CA TYR A 19 14.82 18.02 8.20
C TYR A 19 14.08 17.74 9.51
N VAL A 20 13.08 18.55 9.86
CA VAL A 20 12.26 18.34 11.07
C VAL A 20 11.53 17.01 11.00
N TYR A 21 10.84 16.70 9.88
CA TYR A 21 10.18 15.41 9.72
C TYR A 21 11.14 14.22 9.74
N THR A 22 12.28 14.33 9.07
CA THR A 22 13.32 13.29 9.09
C THR A 22 13.85 13.08 10.51
N SER A 23 14.11 14.14 11.26
CA SER A 23 14.56 14.05 12.66
C SER A 23 13.51 13.40 13.56
N ILE A 24 12.23 13.75 13.42
CA ILE A 24 11.13 13.13 14.17
C ILE A 24 11.07 11.62 13.89
N ILE A 25 11.17 11.22 12.62
CA ILE A 25 11.17 9.80 12.22
C ILE A 25 12.36 9.07 12.84
N LEU A 26 13.57 9.63 12.74
CA LEU A 26 14.77 9.01 13.30
C LEU A 26 14.69 8.88 14.83
N ILE A 27 14.23 9.90 15.54
CA ILE A 27 14.02 9.87 16.99
C ILE A 27 12.97 8.82 17.36
N SER A 28 11.87 8.74 16.61
CA SER A 28 10.82 7.75 16.85
C SER A 28 11.34 6.32 16.66
N VAL A 29 12.12 6.08 15.60
CA VAL A 29 12.76 4.77 15.34
C VAL A 29 13.74 4.42 16.45
N ALA A 30 14.58 5.38 16.88
CA ALA A 30 15.53 5.19 17.98
C ALA A 30 14.83 4.88 19.31
N MET A 31 13.73 5.59 19.63
CA MET A 31 12.92 5.29 20.82
C MET A 31 12.31 3.90 20.77
N VAL A 32 11.73 3.49 19.64
CA VAL A 32 11.16 2.14 19.47
C VAL A 32 12.25 1.08 19.64
N ALA A 33 13.43 1.29 19.06
CA ALA A 33 14.56 0.39 19.20
C ALA A 33 15.04 0.30 20.65
N ALA A 34 15.15 1.44 21.37
CA ALA A 34 15.54 1.48 22.78
C ALA A 34 14.53 0.75 23.68
N VAL A 35 13.23 0.98 23.45
CA VAL A 35 12.15 0.28 24.16
C VAL A 35 12.20 -1.22 23.88
N TYR A 36 12.43 -1.64 22.63
CA TYR A 36 12.58 -3.03 22.26
C TYR A 36 13.77 -3.69 22.97
N ILE A 37 14.95 -3.04 22.96
CA ILE A 37 16.17 -3.53 23.63
C ILE A 37 15.93 -3.66 25.12
N TRP A 38 15.24 -2.73 25.75
CA TRP A 38 14.92 -2.74 27.18
C TRP A 38 13.92 -3.85 27.54
N LEU A 39 12.92 -4.10 26.67
CA LEU A 39 11.85 -5.06 26.92
C LEU A 39 12.19 -6.51 26.56
N LYS A 40 13.09 -6.73 25.59
CA LYS A 40 13.30 -8.04 24.93
C LYS A 40 13.61 -9.21 25.89
N ASP A 41 14.24 -8.91 27.03
CA ASP A 41 14.63 -9.88 28.03
C ASP A 41 13.71 -9.88 29.27
N THR A 42 12.56 -9.17 29.19
CA THR A 42 11.58 -9.08 30.27
C THR A 42 10.37 -9.95 29.98
N ILE A 43 9.62 -10.27 31.05
CA ILE A 43 8.32 -10.98 30.96
C ILE A 43 7.28 -10.19 30.12
N TRP A 44 7.47 -8.88 29.95
CA TRP A 44 6.58 -8.00 29.21
C TRP A 44 6.77 -8.09 27.68
N ALA A 45 7.89 -8.65 27.22
CA ALA A 45 8.17 -8.73 25.77
C ALA A 45 7.05 -9.45 25.00
N GLY A 46 6.58 -10.59 25.54
CA GLY A 46 5.48 -11.35 24.95
C GLY A 46 4.18 -10.54 24.89
N HIS A 47 3.83 -9.86 25.99
CA HIS A 47 2.62 -9.01 26.03
C HIS A 47 2.69 -7.86 25.03
N VAL A 48 3.84 -7.19 24.91
CA VAL A 48 4.02 -6.08 23.95
C VAL A 48 3.89 -6.58 22.51
N MET A 49 4.46 -7.74 22.19
CA MET A 49 4.33 -8.32 20.85
C MET A 49 2.88 -8.70 20.52
N GLU A 50 2.13 -9.25 21.47
CA GLU A 50 0.71 -9.54 21.27
C GLU A 50 -0.12 -8.25 21.08
N TRP A 51 0.13 -7.21 21.88
CA TRP A 51 -0.52 -5.90 21.68
C TRP A 51 -0.19 -5.29 20.32
N LEU A 52 1.06 -5.33 19.89
CA LEU A 52 1.46 -4.87 18.56
C LEU A 52 0.74 -5.64 17.46
N ASN A 53 0.66 -6.96 17.56
CA ASN A 53 -0.07 -7.79 16.61
C ASN A 53 -1.54 -7.38 16.53
N ILE A 54 -2.23 -7.22 17.68
CA ILE A 54 -3.65 -6.86 17.73
C ILE A 54 -3.87 -5.46 17.13
N VAL A 55 -3.10 -4.46 17.57
CA VAL A 55 -3.28 -3.06 17.13
C VAL A 55 -2.97 -2.90 15.65
N ILE A 56 -1.84 -3.44 15.16
CA ILE A 56 -1.47 -3.32 13.75
C ILE A 56 -2.44 -4.09 12.86
N ARG A 57 -2.94 -5.24 13.31
CA ARG A 57 -3.98 -6.01 12.61
C ARG A 57 -5.28 -5.23 12.49
N LEU A 58 -5.72 -4.59 13.58
CA LEU A 58 -6.91 -3.74 13.56
C LEU A 58 -6.73 -2.57 12.59
N MET A 59 -5.58 -1.90 12.63
CA MET A 59 -5.26 -0.82 11.68
C MET A 59 -5.26 -1.34 10.23
N HIS A 60 -4.64 -2.48 9.96
CA HIS A 60 -4.59 -3.06 8.62
C HIS A 60 -5.97 -3.39 8.06
N ILE A 61 -6.84 -3.98 8.88
CA ILE A 61 -8.23 -4.27 8.50
C ILE A 61 -9.00 -2.96 8.25
N THR A 62 -8.85 -1.97 9.13
CA THR A 62 -9.54 -0.68 9.01
C THR A 62 -9.14 0.06 7.73
N PHE A 63 -7.85 0.17 7.45
CA PHE A 63 -7.37 0.80 6.21
C PHE A 63 -7.73 -0.01 4.97
N GLY A 64 -7.72 -1.34 5.05
CA GLY A 64 -8.17 -2.21 3.97
C GLY A 64 -9.66 -2.02 3.64
N ILE A 65 -10.51 -1.90 4.66
CA ILE A 65 -11.93 -1.59 4.48
C ILE A 65 -12.09 -0.21 3.84
N ALA A 66 -11.35 0.80 4.29
CA ALA A 66 -11.39 2.15 3.72
C ALA A 66 -10.96 2.14 2.23
N TRP A 67 -9.88 1.41 1.88
CA TRP A 67 -9.41 1.29 0.50
C TRP A 67 -10.44 0.60 -0.40
N ILE A 68 -10.95 -0.56 0.01
CA ILE A 68 -11.98 -1.28 -0.74
C ILE A 68 -13.25 -0.45 -0.83
N GLY A 69 -13.68 0.19 0.28
CA GLY A 69 -14.85 1.05 0.32
C GLY A 69 -14.77 2.21 -0.67
N ALA A 70 -13.64 2.91 -0.72
CA ALA A 70 -13.40 3.97 -1.70
C ALA A 70 -13.47 3.43 -3.14
N SER A 71 -12.85 2.27 -3.41
CA SER A 71 -12.86 1.66 -4.74
C SER A 71 -14.27 1.29 -5.18
N PHE A 72 -15.07 0.66 -4.34
CA PHE A 72 -16.48 0.34 -4.64
C PHE A 72 -17.33 1.59 -4.79
N TYR A 73 -17.07 2.64 -4.01
CA TYR A 73 -17.77 3.91 -4.16
C TYR A 73 -17.57 4.50 -5.56
N PHE A 74 -16.34 4.51 -6.08
CA PHE A 74 -16.08 5.00 -7.44
C PHE A 74 -16.64 4.09 -8.53
N VAL A 75 -16.70 2.77 -8.33
CA VAL A 75 -17.40 1.85 -9.22
C VAL A 75 -18.91 2.16 -9.23
N PHE A 76 -19.50 2.39 -8.07
CA PHE A 76 -20.90 2.80 -7.96
C PHE A 76 -21.14 4.13 -8.67
N LEU A 77 -20.31 5.15 -8.41
CA LEU A 77 -20.42 6.46 -9.08
C LEU A 77 -20.42 6.31 -10.60
N GLU A 78 -19.46 5.57 -11.15
CA GLU A 78 -19.31 5.39 -12.60
C GLU A 78 -20.56 4.76 -13.23
N ASN A 79 -21.17 3.81 -12.55
CA ASN A 79 -22.37 3.12 -13.05
C ASN A 79 -23.66 3.91 -12.84
N ALA A 80 -23.70 4.83 -11.87
CA ALA A 80 -24.89 5.58 -11.48
C ALA A 80 -24.98 6.98 -12.11
N LEU A 81 -23.96 7.42 -12.86
CA LEU A 81 -23.96 8.74 -13.50
C LEU A 81 -25.12 8.90 -14.49
N ASN A 82 -25.89 10.00 -14.36
CA ASN A 82 -26.74 10.47 -15.44
C ASN A 82 -25.87 10.98 -16.59
N ARG A 83 -26.08 10.44 -17.80
CA ARG A 83 -25.29 10.77 -19.00
C ARG A 83 -26.12 11.43 -20.11
N THR A 84 -27.39 11.67 -19.86
CA THR A 84 -28.36 12.04 -20.92
C THR A 84 -28.93 13.44 -20.77
N GLU A 85 -29.60 13.73 -19.68
CA GLU A 85 -30.35 14.99 -19.53
C GLU A 85 -29.61 16.00 -18.66
N GLY A 86 -29.57 17.27 -19.13
CA GLY A 86 -29.02 18.39 -18.37
C GLY A 86 -27.50 18.28 -18.09
N VAL A 87 -26.78 17.43 -18.81
CA VAL A 87 -25.32 17.23 -18.64
C VAL A 87 -24.59 18.22 -19.54
N ARG A 88 -23.69 19.05 -18.97
CA ARG A 88 -22.84 19.96 -19.74
C ARG A 88 -21.88 19.18 -20.66
N ASP A 89 -21.53 19.74 -21.80
CA ASP A 89 -20.72 19.07 -22.83
C ASP A 89 -19.37 18.58 -22.35
N GLU A 90 -18.73 19.27 -21.38
CA GLU A 90 -17.44 18.90 -20.81
C GLU A 90 -17.52 17.72 -19.83
N LEU A 91 -18.74 17.33 -19.40
CA LEU A 91 -18.94 16.30 -18.40
C LEU A 91 -19.21 14.92 -19.03
N ALA A 92 -18.71 13.89 -18.41
CA ALA A 92 -19.06 12.50 -18.69
C ALA A 92 -20.36 12.07 -18.01
N GLY A 93 -20.86 12.87 -17.07
CA GLY A 93 -22.11 12.67 -16.36
C GLY A 93 -22.14 13.40 -15.03
N ASN A 94 -23.30 13.36 -14.39
CA ASN A 94 -23.53 13.90 -13.06
C ASN A 94 -24.37 12.95 -12.21
N LEU A 95 -24.38 13.16 -10.90
CA LEU A 95 -25.15 12.36 -9.97
C LEU A 95 -25.58 13.19 -8.77
N TRP A 96 -26.88 13.12 -8.44
CA TRP A 96 -27.37 13.51 -7.13
C TRP A 96 -27.32 12.31 -6.17
N ALA A 97 -26.73 12.49 -5.01
CA ALA A 97 -26.63 11.48 -3.98
C ALA A 97 -27.10 12.05 -2.64
N ILE A 98 -27.63 11.17 -1.79
CA ILE A 98 -28.00 11.51 -0.40
C ILE A 98 -27.22 10.58 0.54
N HIS A 99 -26.58 11.16 1.57
CA HIS A 99 -25.94 10.40 2.62
C HIS A 99 -25.99 11.16 3.95
N GLY A 100 -26.42 10.49 5.03
CA GLY A 100 -26.51 11.09 6.35
C GLY A 100 -27.42 12.34 6.40
N GLY A 101 -28.43 12.43 5.55
CA GLY A 101 -29.33 13.58 5.43
C GLY A 101 -28.77 14.74 4.56
N GLY A 102 -27.51 14.65 4.12
CA GLY A 102 -26.90 15.64 3.20
C GLY A 102 -27.14 15.30 1.73
N PHE A 103 -27.46 16.30 0.94
CA PHE A 103 -27.57 16.18 -0.51
C PHE A 103 -26.24 16.55 -1.16
N TYR A 104 -25.72 15.67 -2.02
CA TYR A 104 -24.46 15.82 -2.72
C TYR A 104 -24.71 15.85 -4.22
N TYR A 105 -24.06 16.78 -4.91
CA TYR A 105 -24.06 16.83 -6.36
C TYR A 105 -22.64 16.61 -6.88
N LEU A 106 -22.45 15.55 -7.66
CA LEU A 106 -21.15 15.13 -8.18
C LEU A 106 -21.16 15.24 -9.70
N GLU A 107 -20.05 15.72 -10.24
CA GLU A 107 -19.83 15.86 -11.68
C GLU A 107 -18.52 15.13 -12.05
N LYS A 108 -18.58 14.32 -13.10
CA LYS A 108 -17.41 13.69 -13.69
C LYS A 108 -17.05 14.36 -14.99
N TYR A 109 -15.84 14.87 -15.11
CA TYR A 109 -15.31 15.44 -16.34
C TYR A 109 -14.90 14.34 -17.32
N LYS A 110 -15.05 14.59 -18.65
CA LYS A 110 -14.55 13.70 -19.72
C LYS A 110 -13.03 13.67 -19.75
N VAL A 111 -12.41 14.83 -19.53
CA VAL A 111 -10.96 15.05 -19.43
C VAL A 111 -10.68 15.99 -18.27
N ALA A 112 -9.42 16.19 -17.90
CA ALA A 112 -9.07 17.13 -16.84
C ALA A 112 -9.63 18.53 -17.13
N PRO A 113 -10.22 19.22 -16.13
CA PRO A 113 -10.72 20.58 -16.31
C PRO A 113 -9.57 21.53 -16.65
N LYS A 114 -9.87 22.61 -17.41
CA LYS A 114 -8.88 23.63 -17.81
C LYS A 114 -8.15 24.25 -16.61
N GLN A 115 -8.84 24.36 -15.48
CA GLN A 115 -8.26 24.83 -14.21
C GLN A 115 -8.46 23.73 -13.16
N ILE A 116 -7.36 23.11 -12.74
CA ILE A 116 -7.37 22.11 -11.67
C ILE A 116 -7.48 22.84 -10.32
N PRO A 117 -8.41 22.46 -9.43
CA PRO A 117 -8.54 23.05 -8.11
C PRO A 117 -7.22 22.93 -7.31
N LYS A 118 -6.87 23.99 -6.56
CA LYS A 118 -5.67 23.98 -5.71
C LYS A 118 -5.76 22.92 -4.60
N ALA A 119 -6.96 22.71 -4.04
CA ALA A 119 -7.24 21.66 -3.06
C ALA A 119 -7.85 20.46 -3.79
N LEU A 120 -7.06 19.43 -3.97
CA LEU A 120 -7.48 18.18 -4.59
C LEU A 120 -7.28 17.03 -3.60
N HIS A 121 -8.35 16.30 -3.28
CA HIS A 121 -8.26 15.11 -2.44
C HIS A 121 -7.82 13.90 -3.29
N TRP A 122 -6.77 13.23 -2.86
CA TRP A 122 -6.25 12.04 -3.52
C TRP A 122 -6.61 10.81 -2.70
N PHE A 123 -7.41 9.90 -3.26
CA PHE A 123 -7.76 8.60 -2.68
C PHE A 123 -6.61 7.59 -2.86
N LYS A 124 -5.47 7.88 -2.22
CA LYS A 124 -4.27 7.03 -2.27
C LYS A 124 -3.76 6.63 -0.88
N TYR A 125 -4.10 7.41 0.14
CA TYR A 125 -3.60 7.18 1.49
C TYR A 125 -4.18 5.91 2.09
N GLU A 126 -5.40 5.54 1.75
CA GLU A 126 -6.05 4.30 2.16
C GLU A 126 -5.23 3.08 1.68
N ALA A 127 -4.80 3.08 0.43
CA ALA A 127 -3.94 2.04 -0.13
C ALA A 127 -2.56 2.02 0.54
N TYR A 128 -1.93 3.20 0.71
CA TYR A 128 -0.60 3.30 1.33
C TYR A 128 -0.60 2.86 2.78
N PHE A 129 -1.57 3.27 3.59
CA PHE A 129 -1.66 2.83 4.98
C PHE A 129 -2.02 1.35 5.10
N THR A 130 -2.83 0.81 4.18
CA THR A 130 -3.05 -0.64 4.09
C THR A 130 -1.75 -1.36 3.83
N TRP A 131 -0.94 -0.91 2.87
CA TRP A 131 0.36 -1.50 2.58
C TRP A 131 1.33 -1.40 3.75
N VAL A 132 1.50 -0.22 4.35
CA VAL A 132 2.40 0.01 5.49
C VAL A 132 2.03 -0.89 6.67
N THR A 133 0.76 -0.95 7.04
CA THR A 133 0.30 -1.78 8.16
C THR A 133 0.40 -3.27 7.85
N GLY A 134 0.18 -3.68 6.59
CA GLY A 134 0.41 -5.05 6.13
C GLY A 134 1.89 -5.45 6.20
N PHE A 135 2.79 -4.54 5.81
CA PHE A 135 4.23 -4.74 5.93
C PHE A 135 4.67 -4.85 7.40
N CYS A 136 4.15 -3.99 8.28
CA CYS A 136 4.37 -4.12 9.72
C CYS A 136 3.88 -5.46 10.27
N LEU A 137 2.71 -5.96 9.85
CA LEU A 137 2.22 -7.28 10.24
C LEU A 137 3.13 -8.41 9.77
N LEU A 138 3.71 -8.30 8.58
CA LEU A 138 4.64 -9.27 8.07
C LEU A 138 5.85 -9.42 9.01
N PHE A 139 6.37 -8.29 9.54
CA PHE A 139 7.44 -8.31 10.54
C PHE A 139 6.99 -8.91 11.87
N VAL A 140 5.91 -8.38 12.44
CA VAL A 140 5.45 -8.77 13.78
C VAL A 140 5.05 -10.23 13.84
N VAL A 141 4.38 -10.75 12.82
CA VAL A 141 3.85 -12.13 12.84
C VAL A 141 4.86 -13.15 12.31
N TYR A 142 5.60 -12.80 11.24
CA TYR A 142 6.43 -13.79 10.54
C TYR A 142 7.91 -13.58 10.73
N TYR A 143 8.43 -12.36 10.62
CA TYR A 143 9.89 -12.14 10.59
C TYR A 143 10.52 -12.14 11.96
N PHE A 144 9.85 -11.61 12.99
CA PHE A 144 10.37 -11.67 14.36
C PHE A 144 10.39 -13.09 14.93
N ASN A 145 9.55 -13.98 14.41
CA ASN A 145 9.53 -15.39 14.78
C ASN A 145 9.71 -16.30 13.54
N ALA A 146 10.70 -15.97 12.71
CA ALA A 146 10.89 -16.59 11.41
C ALA A 146 11.16 -18.11 11.50
N SER A 147 11.87 -18.55 12.52
CA SER A 147 12.16 -19.99 12.73
C SER A 147 10.92 -20.84 12.91
N ALA A 148 9.84 -20.28 13.48
CA ALA A 148 8.60 -21.01 13.77
C ALA A 148 7.49 -20.71 12.75
N GLN A 149 7.49 -19.53 12.13
CA GLN A 149 6.36 -19.07 11.30
C GLN A 149 6.67 -18.99 9.80
N LEU A 150 7.96 -18.83 9.46
CA LEU A 150 8.37 -18.58 8.07
C LEU A 150 9.08 -19.81 7.47
N VAL A 151 9.95 -20.46 8.23
CA VAL A 151 10.78 -21.58 7.76
C VAL A 151 10.10 -22.91 8.04
N ASP A 152 10.08 -23.79 7.03
CA ASP A 152 9.76 -25.20 7.19
C ASP A 152 10.90 -26.03 6.56
N LYS A 153 11.67 -26.70 7.40
CA LYS A 153 12.83 -27.50 6.96
C LYS A 153 12.47 -28.70 6.07
N ASN A 154 11.22 -29.14 6.12
CA ASN A 154 10.73 -30.19 5.21
C ASN A 154 10.50 -29.66 3.78
N ILE A 155 10.32 -28.34 3.63
CA ILE A 155 10.16 -27.69 2.34
C ILE A 155 11.52 -27.23 1.81
N LEU A 156 12.24 -26.42 2.62
CA LEU A 156 13.56 -25.90 2.27
C LEU A 156 14.38 -25.63 3.54
N ASP A 157 15.54 -26.26 3.65
CA ASP A 157 16.44 -26.04 4.79
C ASP A 157 17.27 -24.77 4.60
N ILE A 158 16.73 -23.66 5.06
CA ILE A 158 17.35 -22.33 5.04
C ILE A 158 17.31 -21.70 6.44
N SER A 159 18.23 -20.79 6.69
CA SER A 159 18.22 -20.00 7.92
C SER A 159 17.09 -18.97 7.93
N SER A 160 16.68 -18.55 9.13
CA SER A 160 15.67 -17.49 9.31
C SER A 160 16.04 -16.20 8.58
N MET A 161 17.31 -15.81 8.59
CA MET A 161 17.79 -14.61 7.91
C MET A 161 17.68 -14.74 6.39
N GLN A 162 18.03 -15.91 5.84
CA GLN A 162 17.86 -16.18 4.40
C GLN A 162 16.39 -16.12 4.01
N ALA A 163 15.50 -16.74 4.79
CA ALA A 163 14.06 -16.71 4.55
C ALA A 163 13.49 -15.27 4.56
N ILE A 164 13.87 -14.45 5.55
CA ILE A 164 13.46 -13.02 5.62
C ILE A 164 13.97 -12.25 4.39
N THR A 165 15.25 -12.45 4.04
CA THR A 165 15.86 -11.78 2.88
C THR A 165 15.14 -12.14 1.59
N ILE A 166 14.85 -13.43 1.36
CA ILE A 166 14.08 -13.90 0.22
C ILE A 166 12.68 -13.28 0.23
N GLY A 167 12.02 -13.24 1.38
CA GLY A 167 10.69 -12.64 1.54
C GLY A 167 10.67 -11.19 1.09
N VAL A 168 11.52 -10.35 1.65
CA VAL A 168 11.58 -8.91 1.34
C VAL A 168 11.99 -8.67 -0.11
N LEU A 169 13.05 -9.32 -0.58
CA LEU A 169 13.54 -9.14 -1.95
C LEU A 169 12.52 -9.60 -2.99
N SER A 170 11.79 -10.69 -2.73
CA SER A 170 10.78 -11.18 -3.67
C SER A 170 9.63 -10.20 -3.89
N LEU A 171 9.22 -9.45 -2.84
CA LEU A 171 8.22 -8.39 -2.98
C LEU A 171 8.72 -7.25 -3.90
N ALA A 172 9.96 -6.81 -3.71
CA ALA A 172 10.58 -5.79 -4.55
C ALA A 172 10.75 -6.26 -6.00
N ILE A 173 11.21 -7.51 -6.20
CA ILE A 173 11.38 -8.11 -7.53
C ILE A 173 10.04 -8.24 -8.25
N ALA A 174 8.99 -8.69 -7.55
CA ALA A 174 7.66 -8.82 -8.14
C ALA A 174 7.11 -7.46 -8.59
N TRP A 175 7.31 -6.41 -7.79
CA TRP A 175 6.94 -5.05 -8.17
C TRP A 175 7.71 -4.58 -9.41
N LEU A 176 9.02 -4.79 -9.46
CA LEU A 176 9.84 -4.45 -10.64
C LEU A 176 9.40 -5.20 -11.89
N ILE A 177 9.10 -6.51 -11.78
CA ILE A 177 8.59 -7.31 -12.90
C ILE A 177 7.25 -6.75 -13.39
N TYR A 178 6.36 -6.38 -12.48
CA TYR A 178 5.08 -5.78 -12.84
C TYR A 178 5.25 -4.41 -13.52
N ASP A 179 6.13 -3.55 -13.01
CA ASP A 179 6.44 -2.25 -13.61
C ASP A 179 7.00 -2.41 -15.04
N LEU A 180 7.92 -3.36 -15.24
CA LEU A 180 8.46 -3.70 -16.55
C LEU A 180 7.40 -4.25 -17.49
N LEU A 181 6.50 -5.11 -16.99
CA LEU A 181 5.38 -5.65 -17.75
C LEU A 181 4.45 -4.52 -18.22
N CYS A 182 4.13 -3.57 -17.35
CA CYS A 182 3.31 -2.41 -17.69
C CYS A 182 3.96 -1.47 -18.72
N LYS A 183 5.29 -1.39 -18.75
CA LYS A 183 6.07 -0.62 -19.75
C LYS A 183 6.29 -1.37 -21.05
N SER A 184 5.97 -2.67 -21.11
CA SER A 184 6.20 -3.51 -22.29
C SER A 184 5.15 -3.28 -23.38
N PRO A 185 5.45 -3.64 -24.65
CA PRO A 185 4.46 -3.60 -25.74
C PRO A 185 3.23 -4.49 -25.50
N LEU A 186 3.30 -5.43 -24.56
CA LEU A 186 2.20 -6.36 -24.22
C LEU A 186 0.95 -5.64 -23.70
N VAL A 187 1.10 -4.45 -23.10
CA VAL A 187 -0.02 -3.61 -22.65
C VAL A 187 -1.01 -3.28 -23.78
N LYS A 188 -0.54 -3.22 -25.03
CA LYS A 188 -1.39 -2.95 -26.20
C LYS A 188 -2.37 -4.09 -26.49
N ASN A 189 -2.04 -5.32 -26.10
CA ASN A 189 -2.91 -6.49 -26.23
C ASN A 189 -3.38 -6.96 -24.86
N LYS A 190 -4.62 -6.57 -24.48
CA LYS A 190 -5.20 -6.85 -23.15
C LYS A 190 -5.20 -8.36 -22.81
N PHE A 191 -5.43 -9.22 -23.80
CA PHE A 191 -5.47 -10.66 -23.58
C PHE A 191 -4.07 -11.23 -23.27
N LEU A 192 -3.05 -10.87 -24.07
CA LEU A 192 -1.67 -11.27 -23.81
C LEU A 192 -1.15 -10.72 -22.49
N PHE A 193 -1.48 -9.47 -22.17
CA PHE A 193 -1.13 -8.86 -20.90
C PHE A 193 -1.71 -9.64 -19.71
N LEU A 194 -3.00 -9.99 -19.77
CA LEU A 194 -3.67 -10.79 -18.75
C LEU A 194 -3.02 -12.16 -18.57
N ILE A 195 -2.82 -12.90 -19.68
CA ILE A 195 -2.22 -14.24 -19.62
C ILE A 195 -0.80 -14.19 -19.05
N THR A 196 0.01 -13.23 -19.49
CA THR A 196 1.38 -13.04 -18.97
C THR A 196 1.34 -12.74 -17.48
N GLY A 197 0.44 -11.86 -17.04
CA GLY A 197 0.24 -11.55 -15.61
C GLY A 197 -0.15 -12.78 -14.79
N LEU A 198 -1.07 -13.60 -15.29
CA LEU A 198 -1.47 -14.85 -14.63
C LEU A 198 -0.33 -15.86 -14.54
N ILE A 199 0.50 -15.99 -15.59
CA ILE A 199 1.68 -16.85 -15.58
C ILE A 199 2.67 -16.39 -14.51
N ILE A 200 2.95 -15.08 -14.44
CA ILE A 200 3.84 -14.49 -13.43
C ILE A 200 3.29 -14.73 -12.03
N CYS A 201 2.01 -14.46 -11.78
CA CYS A 201 1.37 -14.72 -10.49
C CYS A 201 1.46 -16.20 -10.10
N THR A 202 1.20 -17.11 -11.03
CA THR A 202 1.32 -18.56 -10.80
C THR A 202 2.76 -18.96 -10.46
N ALA A 203 3.75 -18.41 -11.18
CA ALA A 203 5.16 -18.65 -10.91
C ALA A 203 5.55 -18.21 -9.49
N PHE A 204 5.11 -17.03 -9.04
CA PHE A 204 5.34 -16.57 -7.66
C PHE A 204 4.60 -17.43 -6.63
N ALA A 205 3.37 -17.87 -6.88
CA ALA A 205 2.65 -18.76 -5.98
C ALA A 205 3.39 -20.11 -5.79
N VAL A 206 3.87 -20.70 -6.89
CA VAL A 206 4.71 -21.90 -6.84
C VAL A 206 6.04 -21.63 -6.15
N PHE A 207 6.69 -20.53 -6.44
CA PHE A 207 7.94 -20.13 -5.78
C PHE A 207 7.75 -20.04 -4.25
N TYR A 208 6.78 -19.27 -3.76
CA TYR A 208 6.53 -19.14 -2.34
C TYR A 208 6.17 -20.48 -1.67
N SER A 209 5.41 -21.35 -2.33
CA SER A 209 5.06 -22.67 -1.80
C SER A 209 6.26 -23.62 -1.67
N LYS A 210 7.36 -23.35 -2.40
CA LYS A 210 8.60 -24.14 -2.36
C LYS A 210 9.66 -23.55 -1.43
N VAL A 211 9.42 -22.35 -0.89
CA VAL A 211 10.41 -21.64 -0.05
C VAL A 211 9.94 -21.51 1.38
N PHE A 212 8.66 -21.23 1.60
CA PHE A 212 8.11 -20.90 2.92
C PHE A 212 7.17 -21.96 3.47
N ALA A 213 7.00 -21.96 4.79
CA ALA A 213 5.90 -22.69 5.43
C ALA A 213 4.56 -22.30 4.80
N ALA A 214 3.63 -23.26 4.68
CA ALA A 214 2.42 -23.11 3.88
C ALA A 214 1.66 -21.80 4.14
N ARG A 215 1.44 -21.44 5.42
CA ARG A 215 0.74 -20.21 5.79
C ARG A 215 1.52 -18.96 5.36
N ALA A 216 2.83 -18.97 5.57
CA ALA A 216 3.71 -17.86 5.18
C ALA A 216 3.75 -17.68 3.66
N ALA A 217 3.72 -18.76 2.89
CA ALA A 217 3.67 -18.73 1.43
C ALA A 217 2.43 -17.94 0.93
N TYR A 218 1.23 -18.25 1.44
CA TYR A 218 0.00 -17.54 1.09
C TYR A 218 0.04 -16.06 1.48
N ILE A 219 0.59 -15.75 2.67
CA ILE A 219 0.71 -14.37 3.13
C ILE A 219 1.68 -13.57 2.25
N HIS A 220 2.83 -14.15 1.86
CA HIS A 220 3.78 -13.47 0.96
C HIS A 220 3.18 -13.26 -0.44
N PHE A 221 2.41 -14.22 -0.94
CA PHE A 221 1.69 -14.04 -2.19
C PHE A 221 0.68 -12.89 -2.11
N GLY A 222 -0.10 -12.82 -1.02
CA GLY A 222 -1.01 -11.69 -0.76
C GLY A 222 -0.28 -10.36 -0.59
N ALA A 223 0.85 -10.34 0.14
CA ALA A 223 1.68 -9.15 0.31
C ALA A 223 2.29 -8.66 -1.02
N MET A 224 2.67 -9.58 -1.90
CA MET A 224 3.12 -9.29 -3.25
C MET A 224 2.02 -8.58 -4.06
N LEU A 225 0.82 -9.14 -4.10
CA LEU A 225 -0.31 -8.52 -4.79
C LEU A 225 -0.65 -7.15 -4.20
N GLY A 226 -0.68 -7.03 -2.86
CA GLY A 226 -0.91 -5.77 -2.17
C GLY A 226 0.16 -4.71 -2.48
N THR A 227 1.42 -5.11 -2.59
CA THR A 227 2.53 -4.22 -2.97
C THR A 227 2.35 -3.70 -4.40
N ILE A 228 2.02 -4.58 -5.34
CA ILE A 228 1.76 -4.20 -6.74
C ILE A 228 0.57 -3.25 -6.85
N MET A 229 -0.49 -3.47 -6.06
CA MET A 229 -1.71 -2.65 -6.12
C MET A 229 -1.57 -1.29 -5.42
N ALA A 230 -0.69 -1.17 -4.42
CA ALA A 230 -0.48 0.08 -3.67
C ALA A 230 0.59 1.00 -4.30
N ALA A 231 1.48 0.47 -5.11
CA ALA A 231 2.55 1.21 -5.79
C ALA A 231 2.09 1.74 -7.14
#